data_f2e75cc470ace036346f09dfa621db86
#
_entry.id   f2e75cc470ace036346f09dfa621db86
#
_cell.length_a   1.000
_cell.length_b   1.000
_cell.length_c   1.000
_cell.angle_alpha   90.00
_cell.angle_beta   90.00
_cell.angle_gamma   90.00
#
_symmetry.space_group_name_H-M   'P 1'
#
loop_
_entity.id
_entity.type
_entity.pdbx_description
1 polymer ?
#
loop_
_entity_poly.entity_id
_entity_poly.type
_entity_poly.pdbx_seq_one_letter_code
_entity_poly.pdbx_strand_id
1 'polypeptide(L)'
;MSKFTMISVIVATYNQETTIARTLDAILRQRCHLPIEIVIGEDCSTDLTPQICDDYAQRYPSQIRVIHNAHNKGGVDNYFDCILACKGELIADCAGDDFWVDDEKLEKELRLMESDDSITLVHTAWRSYNEQTQTASESPQLPFTAPITDGKTMLQAIITQTRTPVIHLCTSLYRADVILREYHDNPSLFRNKEWPCEDLQIAFIMAQNGKIGYLPDVTLHYSQGCETISAPKDTKKQFDFYKRATNLSYHLAEQYHIHNASTQQFFNHRAFAMLMYAFRAHDKNMLQQAITCKQQWNAHNTFDIILAKGITSCEPLWLCALVLRQGFIKFKQLFG
;
A
#
# COMPACT_ATOMS: atom_id res chain seq x y z
N MET A 1 -28.32 11.61 15.18
CA MET A 1 -27.05 12.33 15.33
C MET A 1 -25.94 11.33 15.09
N SER A 2 -24.88 11.73 14.42
CA SER A 2 -23.69 10.86 14.27
C SER A 2 -23.13 10.49 15.64
N LYS A 3 -22.64 9.25 15.76
CA LYS A 3 -21.89 8.80 16.95
C LYS A 3 -20.42 9.23 16.92
N PHE A 4 -19.95 9.72 15.78
CA PHE A 4 -18.61 10.27 15.58
C PHE A 4 -18.68 11.79 15.54
N THR A 5 -17.59 12.45 15.90
CA THR A 5 -17.52 13.91 16.02
C THR A 5 -16.59 14.57 15.02
N MET A 6 -15.62 13.81 14.47
CA MET A 6 -14.60 14.35 13.55
C MET A 6 -13.96 13.24 12.70
N ILE A 7 -13.58 13.61 11.49
CA ILE A 7 -12.72 12.80 10.61
C ILE A 7 -11.35 13.46 10.49
N SER A 8 -10.28 12.70 10.66
CA SER A 8 -8.91 13.12 10.34
C SER A 8 -8.51 12.54 8.98
N VAL A 9 -8.04 13.38 8.06
CA VAL A 9 -7.47 12.95 6.79
C VAL A 9 -5.96 13.06 6.86
N ILE A 10 -5.25 11.94 6.66
CA ILE A 10 -3.79 11.89 6.63
C ILE A 10 -3.31 12.13 5.20
N VAL A 11 -2.30 12.99 5.05
CA VAL A 11 -1.58 13.23 3.81
C VAL A 11 -0.09 13.08 4.07
N ALA A 12 0.46 11.88 3.83
CA ALA A 12 1.90 11.67 3.86
C ALA A 12 2.51 12.13 2.52
N THR A 13 3.54 12.98 2.57
CA THR A 13 4.15 13.56 1.37
C THR A 13 5.67 13.65 1.45
N TYR A 14 6.32 13.45 0.30
CA TYR A 14 7.77 13.63 0.11
C TYR A 14 8.08 13.88 -1.37
N ASN A 15 8.64 15.07 -1.71
CA ASN A 15 8.99 15.47 -3.07
C ASN A 15 7.82 15.34 -4.06
N GLN A 16 6.69 15.97 -3.74
CA GLN A 16 5.44 15.92 -4.49
C GLN A 16 4.91 17.31 -4.88
N GLU A 17 5.82 18.26 -5.16
CA GLU A 17 5.48 19.65 -5.50
C GLU A 17 4.48 19.80 -6.66
N THR A 18 4.45 18.82 -7.59
CA THR A 18 3.57 18.83 -8.76
C THR A 18 2.17 18.29 -8.50
N THR A 19 1.95 17.58 -7.41
CA THR A 19 0.70 16.84 -7.13
C THR A 19 0.01 17.25 -5.86
N ILE A 20 0.76 17.61 -4.80
CA ILE A 20 0.24 17.86 -3.46
C ILE A 20 -0.88 18.91 -3.42
N ALA A 21 -0.82 19.96 -4.21
CA ALA A 21 -1.86 20.98 -4.28
C ALA A 21 -3.20 20.40 -4.75
N ARG A 22 -3.18 19.54 -5.79
CA ARG A 22 -4.37 18.84 -6.31
C ARG A 22 -4.96 17.89 -5.26
N THR A 23 -4.11 17.20 -4.52
CA THR A 23 -4.52 16.31 -3.43
C THR A 23 -5.25 17.10 -2.34
N LEU A 24 -4.65 18.20 -1.85
CA LEU A 24 -5.25 19.05 -0.82
C LEU A 24 -6.55 19.70 -1.28
N ASP A 25 -6.62 20.19 -2.53
CA ASP A 25 -7.84 20.74 -3.13
C ASP A 25 -8.96 19.70 -3.18
N ALA A 26 -8.64 18.43 -3.51
CA ALA A 26 -9.62 17.36 -3.56
C ALA A 26 -10.18 17.02 -2.16
N ILE A 27 -9.34 17.06 -1.13
CA ILE A 27 -9.78 16.83 0.26
C ILE A 27 -10.61 18.02 0.76
N LEU A 28 -10.22 19.24 0.47
CA LEU A 28 -10.94 20.46 0.88
C LEU A 28 -12.32 20.60 0.22
N ARG A 29 -12.53 19.97 -0.95
CA ARG A 29 -13.85 19.94 -1.61
C ARG A 29 -14.83 18.94 -0.98
N GLN A 30 -14.39 18.09 -0.07
CA GLN A 30 -15.26 17.06 0.54
C GLN A 30 -16.46 17.71 1.27
N ARG A 31 -17.63 17.20 0.96
CA ARG A 31 -18.91 17.55 1.60
C ARG A 31 -19.29 16.45 2.58
N CYS A 32 -19.01 16.67 3.85
CA CYS A 32 -19.36 15.76 4.93
C CYS A 32 -20.01 16.56 6.07
N HIS A 33 -20.97 15.98 6.76
CA HIS A 33 -21.63 16.66 7.88
C HIS A 33 -20.77 16.71 9.16
N LEU A 34 -19.74 15.85 9.24
CA LEU A 34 -18.72 15.93 10.29
C LEU A 34 -17.61 16.90 9.90
N PRO A 35 -17.02 17.61 10.86
CA PRO A 35 -15.83 18.39 10.63
C PRO A 35 -14.67 17.50 10.21
N ILE A 36 -13.82 18.04 9.31
CA ILE A 36 -12.64 17.37 8.77
C ILE A 36 -11.41 18.16 9.19
N GLU A 37 -10.44 17.49 9.82
CA GLU A 37 -9.07 17.98 9.92
C GLU A 37 -8.18 17.28 8.90
N ILE A 38 -7.13 17.95 8.44
CA ILE A 38 -6.12 17.43 7.53
C ILE A 38 -4.77 17.46 8.26
N VAL A 39 -4.15 16.30 8.41
CA VAL A 39 -2.83 16.14 9.03
C VAL A 39 -1.83 15.80 7.94
N ILE A 40 -0.97 16.75 7.59
CA ILE A 40 0.06 16.58 6.58
C ILE A 40 1.36 16.17 7.26
N GLY A 41 1.91 15.02 6.89
CA GLY A 41 3.26 14.60 7.25
C GLY A 41 4.24 14.94 6.15
N GLU A 42 4.97 16.03 6.28
CA GLU A 42 5.97 16.49 5.33
C GLU A 42 7.34 15.89 5.73
N ASP A 43 7.87 14.97 4.91
CA ASP A 43 9.01 14.12 5.27
C ASP A 43 10.36 14.70 4.82
N CYS A 44 10.59 15.98 5.09
CA CYS A 44 11.82 16.71 4.77
C CYS A 44 12.10 16.74 3.26
N SER A 45 11.11 17.16 2.47
CA SER A 45 11.24 17.31 1.01
C SER A 45 12.29 18.33 0.62
N THR A 46 12.88 18.13 -0.58
CA THR A 46 13.94 18.99 -1.13
C THR A 46 13.45 19.87 -2.30
N ASP A 47 12.19 19.72 -2.68
CA ASP A 47 11.48 20.51 -3.68
C ASP A 47 10.55 21.57 -3.03
N LEU A 48 9.55 22.09 -3.75
CA LEU A 48 8.62 23.08 -3.22
C LEU A 48 7.47 22.49 -2.38
N THR A 49 7.46 21.18 -2.13
CA THR A 49 6.40 20.54 -1.31
C THR A 49 6.19 21.20 0.05
N PRO A 50 7.24 21.51 0.88
CA PRO A 50 7.05 22.13 2.19
C PRO A 50 6.36 23.49 2.09
N GLN A 51 6.77 24.33 1.15
CA GLN A 51 6.20 25.66 0.94
C GLN A 51 4.72 25.59 0.56
N ILE A 52 4.36 24.64 -0.33
CA ILE A 52 2.96 24.44 -0.73
C ILE A 52 2.13 24.00 0.49
N CYS A 53 2.63 23.06 1.30
CA CYS A 53 1.93 22.61 2.52
C CYS A 53 1.70 23.78 3.50
N ASP A 54 2.71 24.62 3.70
CA ASP A 54 2.63 25.79 4.58
C ASP A 54 1.63 26.83 4.07
N ASP A 55 1.61 27.09 2.75
CA ASP A 55 0.65 28.00 2.13
C ASP A 55 -0.80 27.52 2.33
N TYR A 56 -1.05 26.21 2.24
CA TYR A 56 -2.38 25.64 2.53
C TYR A 56 -2.72 25.73 4.01
N ALA A 57 -1.79 25.42 4.91
CA ALA A 57 -2.01 25.54 6.35
C ALA A 57 -2.28 26.99 6.78
N GLN A 58 -1.59 27.96 6.15
CA GLN A 58 -1.84 29.38 6.40
C GLN A 58 -3.22 29.83 5.91
N ARG A 59 -3.70 29.32 4.77
CA ARG A 59 -5.05 29.60 4.23
C ARG A 59 -6.17 28.93 5.01
N TYR A 60 -5.90 27.76 5.59
CA TYR A 60 -6.90 26.94 6.30
C TYR A 60 -6.42 26.54 7.71
N PRO A 61 -6.08 27.51 8.59
CA PRO A 61 -5.39 27.24 9.86
C PRO A 61 -6.23 26.47 10.89
N SER A 62 -7.56 26.47 10.74
CA SER A 62 -8.47 25.68 11.60
C SER A 62 -8.65 24.24 11.15
N GLN A 63 -8.23 23.90 9.93
CA GLN A 63 -8.50 22.61 9.30
C GLN A 63 -7.20 21.85 8.95
N ILE A 64 -6.12 22.54 8.59
CA ILE A 64 -4.87 21.93 8.15
C ILE A 64 -3.78 22.12 9.19
N ARG A 65 -3.07 21.03 9.48
CA ARG A 65 -1.88 21.00 10.32
C ARG A 65 -0.77 20.26 9.62
N VAL A 66 0.43 20.89 9.54
CA VAL A 66 1.62 20.27 8.94
C VAL A 66 2.56 19.81 10.06
N ILE A 67 3.08 18.61 9.91
CA ILE A 67 4.17 18.04 10.71
C ILE A 67 5.41 18.01 9.81
N HIS A 68 6.35 18.94 10.05
CA HIS A 68 7.62 18.95 9.36
C HIS A 68 8.63 18.04 10.04
N ASN A 69 9.09 17.02 9.34
CA ASN A 69 10.16 16.16 9.84
C ASN A 69 11.53 16.84 9.67
N ALA A 70 12.38 16.77 10.68
CA ALA A 70 13.73 17.37 10.65
C ALA A 70 14.68 16.64 9.68
N HIS A 71 14.36 15.41 9.28
CA HIS A 71 15.04 14.58 8.28
C HIS A 71 14.03 13.60 7.70
N ASN A 72 14.31 13.08 6.52
CA ASN A 72 13.47 12.04 5.92
C ASN A 72 13.47 10.78 6.79
N LYS A 73 12.30 10.43 7.34
CA LYS A 73 12.07 9.25 8.19
C LYS A 73 11.64 8.03 7.39
N GLY A 74 11.17 8.24 6.15
CA GLY A 74 10.51 7.25 5.33
C GLY A 74 9.01 7.16 5.55
N GLY A 75 8.29 6.67 4.52
CA GLY A 75 6.83 6.72 4.47
C GLY A 75 6.14 6.15 5.71
N VAL A 76 6.58 4.98 6.18
CA VAL A 76 5.97 4.29 7.34
C VAL A 76 6.05 5.13 8.62
N ASP A 77 7.24 5.62 9.00
CA ASP A 77 7.39 6.42 10.23
C ASP A 77 6.66 7.76 10.12
N ASN A 78 6.73 8.42 8.96
CA ASN A 78 6.02 9.66 8.69
C ASN A 78 4.50 9.47 8.80
N TYR A 79 3.98 8.39 8.23
CA TYR A 79 2.56 8.06 8.27
C TYR A 79 2.06 7.81 9.71
N PHE A 80 2.78 7.00 10.50
CA PHE A 80 2.38 6.73 11.88
C PHE A 80 2.54 7.93 12.81
N ASP A 81 3.42 8.89 12.52
CA ASP A 81 3.44 10.18 13.22
C ASP A 81 2.14 10.97 12.95
N CYS A 82 1.61 10.90 11.72
CA CYS A 82 0.32 11.50 11.40
C CYS A 82 -0.84 10.82 12.13
N ILE A 83 -0.89 9.46 12.14
CA ILE A 83 -1.92 8.71 12.90
C ILE A 83 -1.94 9.17 14.37
N LEU A 84 -0.79 9.22 15.02
CA LEU A 84 -0.69 9.61 16.43
C LEU A 84 -1.06 11.08 16.67
N ALA A 85 -1.01 11.91 15.65
CA ALA A 85 -1.39 13.29 15.70
C ALA A 85 -2.88 13.54 15.39
N CYS A 86 -3.60 12.57 14.80
CA CYS A 86 -5.02 12.67 14.50
C CYS A 86 -5.87 12.85 15.77
N LYS A 87 -6.95 13.65 15.64
CA LYS A 87 -7.92 13.89 16.72
C LYS A 87 -9.29 13.27 16.43
N GLY A 88 -9.56 12.93 15.16
CA GLY A 88 -10.81 12.33 14.75
C GLY A 88 -10.93 10.89 15.21
N GLU A 89 -12.16 10.46 15.50
CA GLU A 89 -12.48 9.06 15.78
C GLU A 89 -12.46 8.20 14.52
N LEU A 90 -12.47 8.82 13.36
CA LEU A 90 -12.32 8.20 12.06
C LEU A 90 -11.10 8.79 11.34
N ILE A 91 -10.38 7.94 10.63
CA ILE A 91 -9.21 8.31 9.83
C ILE A 91 -9.47 7.92 8.38
N ALA A 92 -9.11 8.81 7.47
CA ALA A 92 -9.04 8.57 6.03
C ALA A 92 -7.65 8.93 5.51
N ASP A 93 -7.28 8.38 4.36
CA ASP A 93 -5.97 8.58 3.76
C ASP A 93 -6.07 9.11 2.34
N CYS A 94 -5.14 9.98 1.98
CA CYS A 94 -4.88 10.36 0.60
C CYS A 94 -3.39 10.68 0.46
N ALA A 95 -2.63 9.84 -0.22
CA ALA A 95 -1.21 10.10 -0.47
C ALA A 95 -1.04 11.40 -1.29
N GLY A 96 0.06 12.13 -1.06
CA GLY A 96 0.25 13.46 -1.66
C GLY A 96 0.42 13.49 -3.18
N ASP A 97 0.43 12.32 -3.85
CA ASP A 97 0.41 12.15 -5.31
C ASP A 97 -0.95 11.67 -5.85
N ASP A 98 -1.86 11.20 -4.99
CA ASP A 98 -3.19 10.75 -5.35
C ASP A 98 -4.25 11.85 -5.20
N PHE A 99 -5.44 11.64 -5.75
CA PHE A 99 -6.52 12.59 -5.55
C PHE A 99 -7.91 11.96 -5.61
N TRP A 100 -8.79 12.44 -4.73
CA TRP A 100 -10.18 12.03 -4.72
C TRP A 100 -10.98 12.72 -5.83
N VAL A 101 -11.89 11.97 -6.44
CA VAL A 101 -12.71 12.42 -7.57
C VAL A 101 -14.20 12.48 -7.26
N ASP A 102 -14.58 12.14 -6.02
CA ASP A 102 -15.95 12.22 -5.53
C ASP A 102 -15.99 13.12 -4.29
N ASP A 103 -16.63 14.27 -4.41
CA ASP A 103 -16.74 15.25 -3.32
C ASP A 103 -17.61 14.76 -2.15
N GLU A 104 -18.33 13.65 -2.27
CA GLU A 104 -19.15 13.02 -1.24
C GLU A 104 -18.56 11.70 -0.70
N LYS A 105 -17.31 11.39 -1.05
CA LYS A 105 -16.63 10.16 -0.61
C LYS A 105 -16.79 9.94 0.90
N LEU A 106 -16.33 10.90 1.70
CA LEU A 106 -16.33 10.76 3.16
C LEU A 106 -17.75 10.63 3.75
N GLU A 107 -18.72 11.35 3.20
CA GLU A 107 -20.12 11.27 3.64
C GLU A 107 -20.73 9.89 3.34
N LYS A 108 -20.46 9.33 2.16
CA LYS A 108 -20.95 7.99 1.78
C LYS A 108 -20.34 6.90 2.66
N GLU A 109 -19.04 6.96 2.88
CA GLU A 109 -18.33 6.01 3.76
C GLU A 109 -18.77 6.12 5.20
N LEU A 110 -18.95 7.33 5.71
CA LEU A 110 -19.45 7.57 7.06
C LEU A 110 -20.85 6.96 7.26
N ARG A 111 -21.78 7.16 6.32
CA ARG A 111 -23.10 6.56 6.39
C ARG A 111 -23.08 5.03 6.47
N LEU A 112 -22.20 4.39 5.70
CA LEU A 112 -22.04 2.94 5.78
C LEU A 112 -21.39 2.53 7.11
N MET A 113 -20.38 3.26 7.59
CA MET A 113 -19.74 3.04 8.90
C MET A 113 -20.75 3.14 10.05
N GLU A 114 -21.70 4.06 9.97
CA GLU A 114 -22.73 4.27 10.98
C GLU A 114 -23.84 3.22 10.96
N SER A 115 -24.01 2.49 9.86
CA SER A 115 -25.07 1.50 9.69
C SER A 115 -24.87 0.23 10.53
N ASP A 116 -23.61 -0.07 10.90
CA ASP A 116 -23.24 -1.25 11.69
C ASP A 116 -22.01 -0.97 12.56
N ASP A 117 -22.16 -1.07 13.87
CA ASP A 117 -21.11 -0.79 14.85
C ASP A 117 -19.90 -1.73 14.75
N SER A 118 -20.06 -2.87 14.12
CA SER A 118 -18.98 -3.83 13.89
C SER A 118 -18.12 -3.52 12.66
N ILE A 119 -18.45 -2.51 11.85
CA ILE A 119 -17.62 -2.06 10.74
C ILE A 119 -16.42 -1.29 11.30
N THR A 120 -15.24 -1.74 10.92
CA THR A 120 -13.96 -1.13 11.31
C THR A 120 -13.35 -0.28 10.20
N LEU A 121 -13.64 -0.63 8.94
CA LEU A 121 -13.17 0.07 7.75
C LEU A 121 -14.23 0.00 6.65
N VAL A 122 -14.41 1.12 5.94
CA VAL A 122 -15.14 1.21 4.67
C VAL A 122 -14.17 1.62 3.58
N HIS A 123 -14.28 1.02 2.41
CA HIS A 123 -13.48 1.40 1.24
C HIS A 123 -14.33 1.47 -0.03
N THR A 124 -13.78 2.07 -1.08
CA THR A 124 -14.48 2.33 -2.34
C THR A 124 -13.71 1.75 -3.53
N ALA A 125 -14.30 1.82 -4.73
CA ALA A 125 -13.60 1.54 -5.97
C ALA A 125 -12.65 2.69 -6.34
N TRP A 126 -11.65 2.37 -7.17
CA TRP A 126 -10.62 3.30 -7.63
C TRP A 126 -10.21 3.03 -9.07
N ARG A 127 -9.47 3.97 -9.68
CA ARG A 127 -8.87 3.82 -11.01
C ARG A 127 -7.42 4.26 -11.00
N SER A 128 -6.57 3.57 -11.78
CA SER A 128 -5.25 4.10 -12.07
C SER A 128 -5.35 5.33 -12.96
N TYR A 129 -4.60 6.38 -12.64
CA TYR A 129 -4.53 7.61 -13.41
C TYR A 129 -3.12 7.81 -13.98
N ASN A 130 -3.02 7.93 -15.29
CA ASN A 130 -1.73 8.17 -15.94
C ASN A 130 -1.46 9.68 -16.02
N GLU A 131 -0.45 10.13 -15.29
CA GLU A 131 -0.08 11.56 -15.22
C GLU A 131 0.39 12.14 -16.56
N GLN A 132 0.96 11.33 -17.43
CA GLN A 132 1.46 11.82 -18.73
C GLN A 132 0.34 12.02 -19.74
N THR A 133 -0.62 11.10 -19.77
CA THR A 133 -1.74 11.13 -20.72
C THR A 133 -2.99 11.79 -20.13
N GLN A 134 -3.01 12.04 -18.82
CA GLN A 134 -4.15 12.55 -18.05
C GLN A 134 -5.42 11.71 -18.24
N THR A 135 -5.27 10.39 -18.29
CA THR A 135 -6.37 9.44 -18.48
C THR A 135 -6.46 8.45 -17.34
N ALA A 136 -7.69 8.12 -16.96
CA ALA A 136 -7.96 7.05 -16.01
C ALA A 136 -8.22 5.71 -16.72
N SER A 137 -7.76 4.62 -16.13
CA SER A 137 -8.06 3.25 -16.58
C SER A 137 -9.47 2.80 -16.18
N GLU A 138 -9.86 1.60 -16.59
CA GLU A 138 -10.96 0.88 -15.94
C GLU A 138 -10.62 0.55 -14.48
N SER A 139 -11.65 0.46 -13.65
CA SER A 139 -11.49 0.04 -12.25
C SER A 139 -11.03 -1.42 -12.18
N PRO A 140 -10.09 -1.76 -11.28
CA PRO A 140 -9.71 -3.15 -11.10
C PRO A 140 -10.89 -3.95 -10.53
N GLN A 141 -10.96 -5.24 -10.88
CA GLN A 141 -11.90 -6.15 -10.23
C GLN A 141 -11.39 -6.47 -8.81
N LEU A 142 -12.20 -6.18 -7.82
CA LEU A 142 -11.91 -6.51 -6.43
C LEU A 142 -12.54 -7.85 -6.05
N PRO A 143 -11.89 -8.64 -5.18
CA PRO A 143 -12.38 -9.96 -4.80
C PRO A 143 -13.58 -9.92 -3.84
N PHE A 144 -13.79 -8.81 -3.12
CA PHE A 144 -14.87 -8.62 -2.16
C PHE A 144 -15.64 -7.36 -2.50
N THR A 145 -16.88 -7.52 -2.98
CA THR A 145 -17.74 -6.42 -3.45
C THR A 145 -19.11 -6.42 -2.79
N ALA A 146 -19.33 -7.27 -1.78
CA ALA A 146 -20.52 -7.18 -0.95
C ALA A 146 -20.48 -5.90 -0.11
N PRO A 147 -21.62 -5.22 0.11
CA PRO A 147 -21.65 -3.97 0.89
C PRO A 147 -21.03 -4.09 2.28
N ILE A 148 -21.15 -5.25 2.91
CA ILE A 148 -20.51 -5.57 4.20
C ILE A 148 -20.00 -7.01 4.15
N THR A 149 -18.72 -7.20 4.49
CA THR A 149 -18.05 -8.50 4.52
C THR A 149 -17.45 -8.73 5.92
N ASP A 150 -17.55 -9.97 6.44
CA ASP A 150 -16.78 -10.33 7.65
C ASP A 150 -15.29 -10.26 7.33
N GLY A 151 -14.58 -9.36 8.02
CA GLY A 151 -13.18 -9.10 7.75
C GLY A 151 -12.28 -10.34 7.90
N LYS A 152 -12.59 -11.27 8.81
CA LYS A 152 -11.82 -12.50 8.98
C LYS A 152 -11.80 -13.37 7.72
N THR A 153 -12.83 -13.30 6.88
CA THR A 153 -12.86 -14.02 5.59
C THR A 153 -11.93 -13.41 4.55
N MET A 154 -11.48 -12.16 4.75
CA MET A 154 -10.61 -11.42 3.84
C MET A 154 -9.11 -11.58 4.15
N LEU A 155 -8.76 -12.01 5.36
CA LEU A 155 -7.36 -11.99 5.87
C LEU A 155 -6.39 -12.71 4.94
N GLN A 156 -6.75 -13.91 4.47
CA GLN A 156 -5.92 -14.65 3.52
C GLN A 156 -5.69 -13.87 2.23
N ALA A 157 -6.74 -13.28 1.64
CA ALA A 157 -6.62 -12.51 0.41
C ALA A 157 -5.75 -11.27 0.61
N ILE A 158 -5.86 -10.60 1.77
CA ILE A 158 -5.05 -9.43 2.11
C ILE A 158 -3.56 -9.79 2.17
N ILE A 159 -3.18 -10.87 2.87
CA ILE A 159 -1.76 -11.27 2.99
C ILE A 159 -1.19 -11.86 1.69
N THR A 160 -2.05 -12.38 0.80
CA THR A 160 -1.60 -12.98 -0.45
C THR A 160 -1.81 -12.07 -1.66
N GLN A 161 -2.19 -10.81 -1.46
CA GLN A 161 -2.35 -9.84 -2.54
C GLN A 161 -1.05 -9.62 -3.32
N THR A 162 -1.18 -9.28 -4.60
CA THR A 162 -0.03 -9.08 -5.47
C THR A 162 0.04 -7.65 -5.99
N ARG A 163 -0.52 -7.37 -7.17
CA ARG A 163 -0.47 -6.03 -7.79
C ARG A 163 -1.65 -5.16 -7.40
N THR A 164 -2.84 -5.75 -7.34
CA THR A 164 -4.06 -5.05 -6.95
C THR A 164 -4.29 -5.29 -5.47
N PRO A 165 -4.29 -4.28 -4.62
CA PRO A 165 -4.61 -4.45 -3.21
C PRO A 165 -6.08 -4.86 -3.05
N VAL A 166 -6.36 -5.69 -2.04
CA VAL A 166 -7.74 -6.06 -1.66
C VAL A 166 -8.48 -4.84 -1.15
N ILE A 167 -7.80 -4.00 -0.38
CA ILE A 167 -8.23 -2.70 0.11
C ILE A 167 -7.14 -1.70 -0.26
N HIS A 168 -7.48 -0.65 -0.99
CA HIS A 168 -6.57 0.46 -1.27
C HIS A 168 -6.77 1.53 -0.18
N LEU A 169 -5.76 1.79 0.62
CA LEU A 169 -5.93 2.61 1.83
C LEU A 169 -6.40 4.04 1.51
N CYS A 170 -5.92 4.66 0.44
CA CYS A 170 -6.39 5.99 0.00
C CYS A 170 -7.88 6.04 -0.41
N THR A 171 -8.56 4.87 -0.50
CA THR A 171 -10.01 4.81 -0.69
C THR A 171 -10.77 4.59 0.61
N SER A 172 -10.10 4.55 1.76
CA SER A 172 -10.68 4.04 3.00
C SER A 172 -11.04 5.15 4.00
N LEU A 173 -12.04 4.83 4.82
CA LEU A 173 -12.37 5.48 6.09
C LEU A 173 -12.38 4.40 7.17
N TYR A 174 -11.61 4.54 8.25
CA TYR A 174 -11.47 3.51 9.27
C TYR A 174 -11.43 4.06 10.70
N ARG A 175 -11.70 3.20 11.68
CA ARG A 175 -11.78 3.56 13.09
C ARG A 175 -10.41 3.82 13.71
N ALA A 176 -10.23 5.01 14.27
CA ALA A 176 -9.02 5.41 14.97
C ALA A 176 -8.76 4.58 16.24
N ASP A 177 -9.80 4.27 17.00
CA ASP A 177 -9.69 3.50 18.25
C ASP A 177 -9.11 2.09 18.03
N VAL A 178 -9.44 1.45 16.90
CA VAL A 178 -8.92 0.13 16.55
C VAL A 178 -7.43 0.21 16.27
N ILE A 179 -7.00 1.11 15.37
CA ILE A 179 -5.58 1.21 14.99
C ILE A 179 -4.71 1.68 16.15
N LEU A 180 -5.18 2.63 16.96
CA LEU A 180 -4.43 3.15 18.11
C LEU A 180 -4.26 2.09 19.21
N ARG A 181 -5.28 1.29 19.50
CA ARG A 181 -5.20 0.17 20.43
C ARG A 181 -4.15 -0.85 19.95
N GLU A 182 -4.27 -1.31 18.72
CA GLU A 182 -3.34 -2.30 18.14
C GLU A 182 -1.90 -1.77 18.05
N TYR A 183 -1.75 -0.47 17.74
CA TYR A 183 -0.45 0.20 17.76
C TYR A 183 0.17 0.22 19.17
N HIS A 184 -0.63 0.51 20.20
CA HIS A 184 -0.18 0.49 21.60
C HIS A 184 0.25 -0.92 22.03
N ASP A 185 -0.51 -1.93 21.66
CA ASP A 185 -0.29 -3.31 22.10
C ASP A 185 0.89 -3.97 21.34
N ASN A 186 1.10 -3.61 20.06
CA ASN A 186 2.18 -4.15 19.23
C ASN A 186 2.80 -3.09 18.30
N PRO A 187 3.54 -2.11 18.85
CA PRO A 187 4.13 -1.06 18.02
C PRO A 187 5.13 -1.58 16.97
N SER A 188 5.74 -2.75 17.20
CA SER A 188 6.68 -3.36 16.27
C SER A 188 6.04 -3.88 14.98
N LEU A 189 4.73 -4.13 14.97
CA LEU A 189 3.99 -4.45 13.75
C LEU A 189 3.88 -3.21 12.84
N PHE A 190 3.85 -2.02 13.39
CA PHE A 190 3.58 -0.79 12.67
C PHE A 190 4.86 -0.01 12.33
N ARG A 191 5.72 0.23 13.31
CA ARG A 191 6.98 0.98 13.13
C ARG A 191 8.19 0.06 12.94
N ASN A 192 8.11 -0.84 12.00
CA ASN A 192 9.21 -1.71 11.66
C ASN A 192 9.84 -1.28 10.33
N LYS A 193 11.11 -0.90 10.35
CA LYS A 193 11.87 -0.49 9.15
C LYS A 193 12.00 -1.60 8.10
N GLU A 194 11.75 -2.85 8.49
CA GLU A 194 11.70 -4.00 7.57
C GLU A 194 10.39 -4.06 6.76
N TRP A 195 9.35 -3.28 7.12
CA TRP A 195 8.11 -3.21 6.35
C TRP A 195 8.20 -2.13 5.27
N PRO A 196 7.70 -2.39 4.04
CA PRO A 196 7.87 -1.46 2.93
C PRO A 196 6.84 -0.33 2.90
N CYS A 197 5.67 -0.55 3.49
CA CYS A 197 4.53 0.36 3.52
C CYS A 197 3.64 0.04 4.72
N GLU A 198 2.66 0.90 4.98
CA GLU A 198 1.68 0.81 6.07
C GLU A 198 0.37 0.14 5.69
N ASP A 199 0.06 0.07 4.39
CA ASP A 199 -1.26 -0.35 3.87
C ASP A 199 -1.67 -1.75 4.32
N LEU A 200 -0.73 -2.70 4.21
CA LEU A 200 -1.03 -4.12 4.44
C LEU A 200 -1.41 -4.38 5.90
N GLN A 201 -0.64 -3.83 6.86
CA GLN A 201 -0.92 -4.05 8.28
C GLN A 201 -2.21 -3.35 8.71
N ILE A 202 -2.51 -2.14 8.20
CA ILE A 202 -3.75 -1.43 8.53
C ILE A 202 -4.95 -2.20 7.98
N ALA A 203 -4.95 -2.55 6.69
CA ALA A 203 -6.02 -3.33 6.08
C ALA A 203 -6.25 -4.66 6.81
N PHE A 204 -5.16 -5.36 7.16
CA PHE A 204 -5.22 -6.63 7.89
C PHE A 204 -5.81 -6.46 9.30
N ILE A 205 -5.33 -5.50 10.05
CA ILE A 205 -5.80 -5.25 11.43
C ILE A 205 -7.25 -4.81 11.46
N MET A 206 -7.69 -3.95 10.52
CA MET A 206 -9.09 -3.58 10.42
C MET A 206 -9.97 -4.80 10.12
N ALA A 207 -9.57 -5.65 9.16
CA ALA A 207 -10.29 -6.87 8.82
C ALA A 207 -10.28 -7.90 9.97
N GLN A 208 -9.20 -8.00 10.75
CA GLN A 208 -9.11 -8.89 11.90
C GLN A 208 -10.06 -8.48 13.04
N ASN A 209 -10.30 -7.18 13.20
CA ASN A 209 -11.05 -6.62 14.33
C ASN A 209 -12.54 -6.35 14.04
N GLY A 210 -13.00 -6.53 12.79
CA GLY A 210 -14.41 -6.27 12.49
C GLY A 210 -14.82 -6.57 11.07
N LYS A 211 -15.93 -5.97 10.65
CA LYS A 211 -16.44 -6.06 9.28
C LYS A 211 -15.85 -4.96 8.40
N ILE A 212 -15.77 -5.26 7.12
CA ILE A 212 -15.30 -4.33 6.08
C ILE A 212 -16.49 -3.94 5.20
N GLY A 213 -16.72 -2.63 5.09
CA GLY A 213 -17.71 -2.05 4.18
C GLY A 213 -17.11 -1.78 2.80
N TYR A 214 -17.89 -1.97 1.73
CA TYR A 214 -17.50 -1.63 0.36
C TYR A 214 -18.58 -0.84 -0.35
N LEU A 215 -18.17 0.23 -1.05
CA LEU A 215 -19.01 1.04 -1.93
C LEU A 215 -18.44 0.97 -3.36
N PRO A 216 -19.28 0.73 -4.38
CA PRO A 216 -18.83 0.59 -5.77
C PRO A 216 -18.48 1.92 -6.45
N ASP A 217 -18.68 3.05 -5.76
CA ASP A 217 -18.34 4.38 -6.27
C ASP A 217 -16.83 4.50 -6.49
N VAL A 218 -16.44 5.03 -7.65
CA VAL A 218 -15.03 5.36 -7.91
C VAL A 218 -14.74 6.69 -7.26
N THR A 219 -13.96 6.68 -6.19
CA THR A 219 -13.65 7.90 -5.43
C THR A 219 -12.20 8.34 -5.51
N LEU A 220 -11.31 7.49 -5.99
CA LEU A 220 -9.88 7.75 -6.08
C LEU A 220 -9.34 7.57 -7.50
N HIS A 221 -8.53 8.50 -7.94
CA HIS A 221 -7.57 8.33 -9.01
C HIS A 221 -6.18 8.10 -8.39
N TYR A 222 -5.68 6.86 -8.55
CA TYR A 222 -4.35 6.43 -8.11
C TYR A 222 -3.32 6.79 -9.17
N SER A 223 -2.45 7.74 -8.88
CA SER A 223 -1.49 8.30 -9.83
C SER A 223 -0.42 7.31 -10.23
N GLN A 224 -0.16 7.23 -11.52
CA GLN A 224 0.87 6.39 -12.13
C GLN A 224 1.68 7.19 -13.17
N GLY A 225 2.88 6.72 -13.45
CA GLY A 225 3.76 7.34 -14.46
C GLY A 225 5.02 7.96 -13.86
N CYS A 226 5.06 8.21 -12.56
CA CYS A 226 6.26 8.52 -11.80
C CYS A 226 6.86 7.27 -11.14
N GLU A 227 8.11 7.33 -10.73
CA GLU A 227 8.72 6.26 -9.91
C GLU A 227 8.11 6.32 -8.51
N THR A 228 7.49 5.22 -8.07
CA THR A 228 6.89 5.09 -6.75
C THR A 228 7.68 4.10 -5.88
N ILE A 229 7.46 4.13 -4.57
CA ILE A 229 8.08 3.18 -3.62
C ILE A 229 7.71 1.73 -3.99
N SER A 230 6.46 1.49 -4.38
CA SER A 230 5.93 0.16 -4.73
C SER A 230 6.30 -0.32 -6.13
N ALA A 231 6.69 0.59 -7.04
CA ALA A 231 7.04 0.30 -8.42
C ALA A 231 8.33 1.01 -8.87
N PRO A 232 9.47 0.80 -8.19
CA PRO A 232 10.73 1.42 -8.58
C PRO A 232 11.22 0.82 -9.92
N LYS A 233 11.93 1.63 -10.72
CA LYS A 233 12.52 1.17 -11.99
C LYS A 233 13.75 0.29 -11.77
N ASP A 234 14.47 0.53 -10.72
CA ASP A 234 15.70 -0.23 -10.38
C ASP A 234 15.38 -1.64 -9.89
N THR A 235 16.03 -2.66 -10.48
CA THR A 235 15.76 -4.07 -10.18
C THR A 235 16.12 -4.44 -8.72
N LYS A 236 17.13 -3.80 -8.11
CA LYS A 236 17.50 -4.08 -6.71
C LYS A 236 16.49 -3.49 -5.75
N LYS A 237 16.00 -2.28 -6.03
CA LYS A 237 14.92 -1.66 -5.27
C LYS A 237 13.63 -2.48 -5.37
N GLN A 238 13.29 -3.00 -6.58
CA GLN A 238 12.16 -3.92 -6.77
C GLN A 238 12.33 -5.18 -5.92
N PHE A 239 13.50 -5.81 -5.99
CA PHE A 239 13.82 -7.00 -5.20
C PHE A 239 13.65 -6.72 -3.70
N ASP A 240 14.20 -5.62 -3.20
CA ASP A 240 14.10 -5.25 -1.78
C ASP A 240 12.65 -5.00 -1.35
N PHE A 241 11.90 -4.24 -2.13
CA PHE A 241 10.48 -4.00 -1.87
C PHE A 241 9.68 -5.31 -1.79
N TYR A 242 9.82 -6.20 -2.78
CA TYR A 242 9.12 -7.49 -2.79
C TYR A 242 9.53 -8.41 -1.65
N LYS A 243 10.82 -8.42 -1.29
CA LYS A 243 11.31 -9.16 -0.12
C LYS A 243 10.63 -8.68 1.16
N ARG A 244 10.66 -7.38 1.42
CA ARG A 244 10.09 -6.75 2.62
C ARG A 244 8.57 -6.94 2.68
N ALA A 245 7.86 -6.75 1.56
CA ALA A 245 6.41 -6.98 1.49
C ALA A 245 6.04 -8.44 1.77
N THR A 246 6.83 -9.40 1.25
CA THR A 246 6.59 -10.82 1.51
C THR A 246 6.94 -11.20 2.95
N ASN A 247 7.97 -10.60 3.54
CA ASN A 247 8.30 -10.79 4.95
C ASN A 247 7.15 -10.34 5.87
N LEU A 248 6.52 -9.20 5.57
CA LEU A 248 5.34 -8.73 6.29
C LEU A 248 4.15 -9.70 6.14
N SER A 249 3.86 -10.14 4.90
CA SER A 249 2.83 -11.16 4.64
C SER A 249 3.09 -12.45 5.41
N TYR A 250 4.34 -12.91 5.44
CA TYR A 250 4.73 -14.12 6.17
C TYR A 250 4.61 -13.93 7.69
N HIS A 251 5.05 -12.78 8.21
CA HIS A 251 4.91 -12.45 9.64
C HIS A 251 3.45 -12.49 10.08
N LEU A 252 2.54 -11.87 9.31
CA LEU A 252 1.11 -11.90 9.60
C LEU A 252 0.52 -13.33 9.50
N ALA A 253 0.94 -14.11 8.49
CA ALA A 253 0.50 -15.49 8.33
C ALA A 253 0.90 -16.35 9.54
N GLU A 254 2.14 -16.23 10.05
CA GLU A 254 2.62 -16.93 11.22
C GLU A 254 1.90 -16.47 12.49
N GLN A 255 1.84 -15.16 12.72
CA GLN A 255 1.24 -14.59 13.93
C GLN A 255 -0.24 -14.95 14.09
N TYR A 256 -0.99 -14.99 12.98
CA TYR A 256 -2.44 -15.25 12.97
C TYR A 256 -2.81 -16.66 12.47
N HIS A 257 -1.83 -17.57 12.36
CA HIS A 257 -2.00 -18.97 11.99
C HIS A 257 -2.78 -19.18 10.67
N ILE A 258 -2.51 -18.34 9.65
CA ILE A 258 -3.16 -18.42 8.33
C ILE A 258 -2.33 -19.32 7.41
N HIS A 259 -2.43 -20.63 7.62
CA HIS A 259 -1.68 -21.64 6.87
C HIS A 259 -2.64 -22.56 6.11
N ASN A 260 -2.58 -22.51 4.78
CA ASN A 260 -3.34 -23.39 3.89
C ASN A 260 -2.66 -23.50 2.51
N ALA A 261 -3.26 -24.24 1.59
CA ALA A 261 -2.70 -24.47 0.25
C ALA A 261 -2.48 -23.15 -0.54
N SER A 262 -3.38 -22.18 -0.41
CA SER A 262 -3.28 -20.89 -1.12
C SER A 262 -2.14 -20.03 -0.59
N THR A 263 -1.98 -19.92 0.74
CA THR A 263 -0.85 -19.18 1.35
C THR A 263 0.48 -19.85 1.01
N GLN A 264 0.53 -21.20 1.03
CA GLN A 264 1.71 -21.95 0.63
C GLN A 264 2.07 -21.70 -0.84
N GLN A 265 1.07 -21.72 -1.74
CA GLN A 265 1.28 -21.43 -3.16
C GLN A 265 1.80 -20.01 -3.36
N PHE A 266 1.26 -19.02 -2.63
CA PHE A 266 1.73 -17.64 -2.66
C PHE A 266 3.21 -17.54 -2.27
N PHE A 267 3.63 -18.12 -1.14
CA PHE A 267 5.03 -18.08 -0.72
C PHE A 267 5.97 -18.82 -1.67
N ASN A 268 5.53 -19.95 -2.25
CA ASN A 268 6.29 -20.63 -3.30
C ASN A 268 6.49 -19.73 -4.53
N HIS A 269 5.42 -19.07 -4.98
CA HIS A 269 5.50 -18.11 -6.09
C HIS A 269 6.41 -16.92 -5.79
N ARG A 270 6.33 -16.37 -4.59
CA ARG A 270 7.20 -15.28 -4.13
C ARG A 270 8.67 -15.71 -4.08
N ALA A 271 8.96 -16.89 -3.54
CA ALA A 271 10.32 -17.44 -3.53
C ALA A 271 10.88 -17.64 -4.95
N PHE A 272 10.08 -18.15 -5.89
CA PHE A 272 10.47 -18.21 -7.29
C PHE A 272 10.70 -16.84 -7.91
N ALA A 273 9.81 -15.88 -7.66
CA ALA A 273 9.97 -14.51 -8.16
C ALA A 273 11.28 -13.86 -7.67
N MET A 274 11.66 -14.07 -6.41
CA MET A 274 12.92 -13.58 -5.85
C MET A 274 14.14 -14.18 -6.57
N LEU A 275 14.12 -15.50 -6.83
CA LEU A 275 15.17 -16.16 -7.63
C LEU A 275 15.25 -15.57 -9.05
N MET A 276 14.09 -15.25 -9.66
CA MET A 276 14.03 -14.66 -11.00
C MET A 276 14.51 -13.20 -11.04
N TYR A 277 14.35 -12.43 -9.95
CA TYR A 277 14.99 -11.11 -9.84
C TYR A 277 16.51 -11.23 -9.79
N ALA A 278 17.02 -12.09 -8.92
CA ALA A 278 18.46 -12.36 -8.82
C ALA A 278 19.04 -12.89 -10.14
N PHE A 279 18.35 -13.82 -10.80
CA PHE A 279 18.70 -14.35 -12.12
C PHE A 279 18.85 -13.24 -13.16
N ARG A 280 17.83 -12.34 -13.26
CA ARG A 280 17.83 -11.24 -14.23
C ARG A 280 18.91 -10.20 -13.98
N ALA A 281 19.17 -9.91 -12.71
CA ALA A 281 20.22 -8.98 -12.28
C ALA A 281 21.65 -9.56 -12.41
N HIS A 282 21.76 -10.89 -12.60
CA HIS A 282 23.03 -11.63 -12.56
C HIS A 282 23.81 -11.30 -11.26
N ASP A 283 23.10 -11.28 -10.12
CA ASP A 283 23.64 -10.83 -8.83
C ASP A 283 23.65 -11.98 -7.82
N LYS A 284 24.84 -12.44 -7.44
CA LYS A 284 25.03 -13.57 -6.51
C LYS A 284 24.58 -13.24 -5.09
N ASN A 285 24.67 -11.97 -4.67
CA ASN A 285 24.20 -11.57 -3.36
C ASN A 285 22.65 -11.60 -3.29
N MET A 286 21.98 -11.07 -4.33
CA MET A 286 20.52 -11.22 -4.45
C MET A 286 20.11 -12.71 -4.50
N LEU A 287 20.87 -13.56 -5.18
CA LEU A 287 20.61 -14.99 -5.22
C LEU A 287 20.69 -15.62 -3.83
N GLN A 288 21.72 -15.30 -3.06
CA GLN A 288 21.86 -15.80 -1.70
C GLN A 288 20.72 -15.33 -0.81
N GLN A 289 20.33 -14.06 -0.90
CA GLN A 289 19.18 -13.52 -0.19
C GLN A 289 17.87 -14.24 -0.59
N ALA A 290 17.64 -14.49 -1.88
CA ALA A 290 16.46 -15.22 -2.36
C ALA A 290 16.39 -16.65 -1.80
N ILE A 291 17.52 -17.33 -1.67
CA ILE A 291 17.62 -18.66 -1.05
C ILE A 291 17.28 -18.59 0.44
N THR A 292 17.78 -17.59 1.15
CA THR A 292 17.46 -17.37 2.58
C THR A 292 15.97 -17.08 2.77
N CYS A 293 15.39 -16.19 1.95
CA CYS A 293 13.95 -15.89 1.97
C CYS A 293 13.11 -17.14 1.71
N LYS A 294 13.51 -17.99 0.73
CA LYS A 294 12.82 -19.26 0.48
C LYS A 294 12.76 -20.15 1.73
N GLN A 295 13.86 -20.24 2.48
CA GLN A 295 13.91 -21.02 3.72
C GLN A 295 13.05 -20.39 4.81
N GLN A 296 13.17 -19.08 4.98
CA GLN A 296 12.40 -18.31 5.96
C GLN A 296 10.89 -18.44 5.76
N TRP A 297 10.42 -18.39 4.49
CA TRP A 297 8.99 -18.49 4.17
C TRP A 297 8.48 -19.94 4.05
N ASN A 298 9.26 -20.93 4.45
CA ASN A 298 8.93 -22.35 4.31
C ASN A 298 8.46 -22.74 2.91
N ALA A 299 8.97 -22.05 1.88
CA ALA A 299 8.56 -22.29 0.51
C ALA A 299 9.11 -23.64 -0.01
N HIS A 300 8.23 -24.43 -0.61
CA HIS A 300 8.55 -25.77 -1.10
C HIS A 300 9.50 -25.74 -2.29
N ASN A 301 10.21 -26.84 -2.53
CA ASN A 301 11.01 -27.05 -3.73
C ASN A 301 10.09 -27.43 -4.91
N THR A 302 9.47 -26.44 -5.56
CA THR A 302 8.76 -26.65 -6.82
C THR A 302 9.76 -26.90 -7.95
N PHE A 303 9.30 -27.48 -9.06
CA PHE A 303 10.13 -27.70 -10.25
C PHE A 303 10.83 -26.40 -10.71
N ASP A 304 10.11 -25.29 -10.77
CA ASP A 304 10.62 -23.99 -11.18
C ASP A 304 11.74 -23.48 -10.24
N ILE A 305 11.59 -23.66 -8.95
CA ILE A 305 12.59 -23.30 -7.94
C ILE A 305 13.84 -24.17 -8.10
N ILE A 306 13.67 -25.47 -8.28
CA ILE A 306 14.78 -26.41 -8.50
C ILE A 306 15.56 -26.04 -9.77
N LEU A 307 14.84 -25.80 -10.87
CA LEU A 307 15.42 -25.41 -12.15
C LEU A 307 16.17 -24.08 -12.05
N ALA A 308 15.57 -23.05 -11.45
CA ALA A 308 16.21 -21.76 -11.27
C ALA A 308 17.50 -21.85 -10.43
N LYS A 309 17.46 -22.62 -9.33
CA LYS A 309 18.66 -22.87 -8.50
C LYS A 309 19.73 -23.64 -9.28
N GLY A 310 19.36 -24.66 -10.07
CA GLY A 310 20.30 -25.42 -10.88
C GLY A 310 21.00 -24.56 -11.93
N ILE A 311 20.26 -23.73 -12.65
CA ILE A 311 20.83 -22.80 -13.64
C ILE A 311 21.76 -21.78 -12.97
N THR A 312 21.35 -21.17 -11.87
CA THR A 312 22.11 -20.10 -11.21
C THR A 312 23.30 -20.60 -10.39
N SER A 313 23.38 -21.91 -10.10
CA SER A 313 24.52 -22.52 -9.43
C SER A 313 25.73 -22.73 -10.35
N CYS A 314 25.55 -22.68 -11.68
CA CYS A 314 26.59 -22.87 -12.68
C CYS A 314 26.71 -21.59 -13.54
N GLU A 315 27.80 -20.83 -13.37
CA GLU A 315 28.02 -19.54 -14.06
C GLU A 315 27.82 -19.61 -15.58
N PRO A 316 28.41 -20.60 -16.31
CA PRO A 316 28.20 -20.71 -17.74
C PRO A 316 26.74 -20.95 -18.13
N LEU A 317 26.02 -21.79 -17.38
CA LEU A 317 24.59 -22.04 -17.62
C LEU A 317 23.77 -20.80 -17.36
N TRP A 318 24.10 -20.04 -16.31
CA TRP A 318 23.41 -18.79 -16.00
C TRP A 318 23.55 -17.78 -17.13
N LEU A 319 24.78 -17.56 -17.61
CA LEU A 319 25.06 -16.66 -18.74
C LEU A 319 24.36 -17.10 -20.03
N CYS A 320 24.41 -18.39 -20.38
CA CYS A 320 23.69 -18.93 -21.53
C CYS A 320 22.18 -18.68 -21.43
N ALA A 321 21.58 -18.94 -20.26
CA ALA A 321 20.15 -18.74 -20.05
C ALA A 321 19.75 -17.26 -20.17
N LEU A 322 20.59 -16.32 -19.73
CA LEU A 322 20.37 -14.88 -19.90
C LEU A 322 20.41 -14.47 -21.38
N VAL A 323 21.37 -14.96 -22.15
CA VAL A 323 21.48 -14.69 -23.59
C VAL A 323 20.25 -15.20 -24.34
N LEU A 324 19.84 -16.44 -24.08
CA LEU A 324 18.62 -17.04 -24.66
C LEU A 324 17.38 -16.22 -24.34
N ARG A 325 17.23 -15.79 -23.08
CA ARG A 325 16.12 -14.93 -22.64
C ARG A 325 16.09 -13.60 -23.40
N GLN A 326 17.25 -12.92 -23.53
CA GLN A 326 17.33 -11.66 -24.26
C GLN A 326 16.98 -11.83 -25.74
N GLY A 327 17.46 -12.90 -26.38
CA GLY A 327 17.07 -13.26 -27.74
C GLY A 327 15.56 -13.45 -27.90
N PHE A 328 14.92 -14.18 -26.97
CA PHE A 328 13.48 -14.40 -26.97
C PHE A 328 12.66 -13.11 -26.79
N ILE A 329 13.12 -12.18 -25.92
CA ILE A 329 12.45 -10.88 -25.74
C ILE A 329 12.54 -10.05 -27.03
N LYS A 330 13.73 -9.97 -27.67
CA LYS A 330 13.88 -9.27 -28.94
C LYS A 330 13.03 -9.87 -30.03
N PHE A 331 12.95 -11.21 -30.11
CA PHE A 331 12.08 -11.90 -31.06
C PHE A 331 10.59 -11.51 -30.87
N LYS A 332 10.10 -11.51 -29.62
CA LYS A 332 8.73 -11.07 -29.33
C LYS A 332 8.45 -9.61 -29.70
N GLN A 333 9.44 -8.72 -29.56
CA GLN A 333 9.29 -7.30 -29.93
C GLN A 333 9.25 -7.08 -31.44
N LEU A 334 9.83 -8.02 -32.23
CA LEU A 334 9.87 -7.92 -33.69
C LEU A 334 8.66 -8.57 -34.37
N PHE A 335 8.00 -9.55 -33.73
CA PHE A 335 6.97 -10.40 -34.33
C PHE A 335 5.66 -10.50 -33.53
N GLY A 336 5.52 -9.77 -32.41
CA GLY A 336 4.31 -9.67 -31.59
C GLY A 336 3.88 -8.24 -31.43
#